data_ff427185d15c36d1133d4f142381f4de
#
_entry.id   ff427185d15c36d1133d4f142381f4de
#
_cell.length_a   1.000
_cell.length_b   1.000
_cell.length_c   1.000
_cell.angle_alpha   90.00
_cell.angle_beta   90.00
_cell.angle_gamma   90.00
#
_symmetry.space_group_name_H-M   'P 1'
#
loop_
_entity.id
_entity.type
_entity.pdbx_description
1 polymer ?
#
loop_
_entity_poly.entity_id
_entity_poly.type
_entity_poly.pdbx_seq_one_letter_code
_entity_poly.pdbx_strand_id
1 'polypeptide(L)'
;VFIGAMFEIGANTGDRAGEFQHWYERYFMKTEPVAIAGTENPFYCNEDGVAGAILGMGKVRSSSSMQAILSDPRYDFSETYFIISGVAGTPPSQGTIASVFWGTYLVDYDLGHRWSPNENTPGAPTFMPRKGYESVRLIQLNPTLVEWSMKLTQDTTLLDSDSAKSYRRLYPNAAAQRSPFVGLGTHIAGDCFFHGPGLSNEAQYMTELYKVDPYVLTEMEGVAVAYIIRNIVGVDRVIAFRTAVIFDNGNPNET
;
A
#
# COMPACT_ATOMS: atom_id res chain seq x y z
N VAL A 1 6.70 -17.01 5.72
CA VAL A 1 6.09 -15.69 5.48
C VAL A 1 6.96 -14.90 4.52
N PHE A 2 6.36 -14.23 3.53
CA PHE A 2 7.07 -13.31 2.64
C PHE A 2 6.66 -11.85 2.93
N ILE A 3 7.66 -10.95 3.03
CA ILE A 3 7.48 -9.52 3.28
C ILE A 3 7.95 -8.76 2.03
N GLY A 4 7.01 -8.08 1.35
CA GLY A 4 7.30 -7.19 0.22
C GLY A 4 7.24 -5.73 0.65
N ALA A 5 8.35 -5.01 0.49
CA ALA A 5 8.44 -3.57 0.58
C ALA A 5 8.81 -2.98 -0.79
N MET A 6 8.59 -1.69 -1.01
CA MET A 6 8.72 -1.13 -2.37
C MET A 6 10.03 -0.39 -2.58
N PHE A 7 10.59 0.21 -1.55
CA PHE A 7 11.87 0.92 -1.63
C PHE A 7 12.59 0.95 -0.28
N GLU A 8 13.88 1.32 -0.33
CA GLU A 8 14.67 1.71 0.82
C GLU A 8 15.39 3.03 0.54
N ILE A 9 15.73 3.76 1.59
CA ILE A 9 16.48 5.02 1.53
C ILE A 9 17.92 4.72 1.96
N GLY A 10 18.85 4.70 1.00
CA GLY A 10 20.25 4.41 1.29
C GLY A 10 20.52 2.92 1.54
N ALA A 11 21.07 2.57 2.69
CA ALA A 11 21.39 1.19 3.07
C ALA A 11 20.19 0.52 3.76
N ASN A 12 20.20 -0.80 3.82
CA ASN A 12 19.15 -1.56 4.54
C ASN A 12 19.28 -1.45 6.07
N THR A 13 20.27 -0.74 6.60
CA THR A 13 20.49 -0.57 8.05
C THR A 13 21.37 0.66 8.34
N GLY A 14 21.19 1.27 9.49
CA GLY A 14 22.10 2.25 10.06
C GLY A 14 21.92 3.69 9.58
N ASP A 15 20.94 3.97 8.73
CA ASP A 15 20.62 5.32 8.26
C ASP A 15 19.13 5.63 8.41
N ARG A 16 18.58 6.55 7.62
CA ARG A 16 17.16 6.88 7.63
C ARG A 16 16.35 5.77 6.96
N ALA A 17 15.49 5.10 7.71
CA ALA A 17 14.67 4.02 7.20
C ALA A 17 13.69 4.48 6.11
N GLY A 18 13.66 3.71 5.02
CA GLY A 18 12.57 3.67 4.06
C GLY A 18 11.51 2.66 4.51
N GLU A 19 11.15 1.73 3.62
CA GLU A 19 10.11 0.73 3.91
C GLU A 19 10.67 -0.63 4.35
N PHE A 20 11.91 -0.95 4.01
CA PHE A 20 12.49 -2.29 4.21
C PHE A 20 13.43 -2.38 5.41
N GLN A 21 14.12 -1.32 5.80
CA GLN A 21 15.15 -1.33 6.83
C GLN A 21 14.70 -2.01 8.13
N HIS A 22 13.53 -1.68 8.68
CA HIS A 22 13.06 -2.27 9.93
C HIS A 22 12.79 -3.78 9.82
N TRP A 23 12.36 -4.25 8.65
CA TRP A 23 12.23 -5.68 8.36
C TRP A 23 13.60 -6.34 8.24
N TYR A 24 14.52 -5.69 7.52
CA TYR A 24 15.88 -6.17 7.36
C TYR A 24 16.61 -6.30 8.70
N GLU A 25 16.58 -5.26 9.53
CA GLU A 25 17.21 -5.24 10.85
C GLU A 25 16.64 -6.33 11.79
N ARG A 26 15.35 -6.63 11.66
CA ARG A 26 14.70 -7.62 12.52
C ARG A 26 14.93 -9.07 12.07
N TYR A 27 14.95 -9.31 10.76
CA TYR A 27 14.89 -10.66 10.23
C TYR A 27 16.06 -11.06 9.35
N PHE A 28 16.78 -10.13 8.73
CA PHE A 28 17.69 -10.42 7.64
C PHE A 28 19.14 -9.99 7.84
N MET A 29 19.51 -9.35 8.96
CA MET A 29 20.89 -8.88 9.20
C MET A 29 21.96 -9.98 9.14
N LYS A 30 21.59 -11.24 9.34
CA LYS A 30 22.49 -12.39 9.29
C LYS A 30 22.20 -13.31 8.09
N THR A 31 21.37 -12.83 7.15
CA THR A 31 20.93 -13.62 6.00
C THR A 31 21.69 -13.17 4.76
N GLU A 32 22.30 -14.14 4.06
CA GLU A 32 22.97 -13.84 2.80
C GLU A 32 21.97 -13.43 1.72
N PRO A 33 22.25 -12.35 0.97
CA PRO A 33 21.40 -11.91 -0.12
C PRO A 33 21.44 -12.91 -1.28
N VAL A 34 20.28 -13.19 -1.86
CA VAL A 34 20.16 -14.09 -3.01
C VAL A 34 19.72 -13.29 -4.24
N ALA A 35 20.51 -13.37 -5.30
CA ALA A 35 20.12 -12.81 -6.58
C ALA A 35 19.04 -13.68 -7.25
N ILE A 36 17.94 -13.05 -7.68
CA ILE A 36 16.89 -13.67 -8.48
C ILE A 36 16.89 -12.98 -9.86
N ALA A 37 16.91 -13.75 -10.92
CA ALA A 37 16.87 -13.19 -12.28
C ALA A 37 15.54 -12.45 -12.51
N GLY A 38 15.63 -11.19 -12.94
CA GLY A 38 14.46 -10.35 -13.17
C GLY A 38 14.05 -9.46 -11.98
N THR A 39 14.81 -9.49 -10.88
CA THR A 39 14.68 -8.52 -9.78
C THR A 39 15.81 -7.50 -9.79
N GLU A 40 15.53 -6.28 -9.36
CA GLU A 40 16.55 -5.23 -9.18
C GLU A 40 17.26 -5.33 -7.84
N ASN A 41 16.59 -5.91 -6.84
CA ASN A 41 17.07 -6.00 -5.47
C ASN A 41 17.19 -7.47 -5.05
N PRO A 42 18.07 -7.78 -4.10
CA PRO A 42 18.22 -9.15 -3.61
C PRO A 42 16.97 -9.61 -2.84
N PHE A 43 16.78 -10.92 -2.86
CA PHE A 43 15.86 -11.66 -2.04
C PHE A 43 16.58 -12.19 -0.80
N TYR A 44 15.90 -12.19 0.32
CA TYR A 44 16.38 -12.72 1.60
C TYR A 44 15.44 -13.82 2.08
N CYS A 45 15.97 -14.89 2.64
CA CYS A 45 15.18 -15.94 3.28
C CYS A 45 16.00 -16.52 4.45
N ASN A 46 15.52 -16.33 5.67
CA ASN A 46 16.18 -16.81 6.87
C ASN A 46 15.79 -18.24 7.24
N GLU A 47 16.46 -18.83 8.23
CA GLU A 47 16.23 -20.20 8.69
C GLU A 47 14.84 -20.38 9.35
N ASP A 48 14.21 -19.33 9.83
CA ASP A 48 12.87 -19.36 10.43
C ASP A 48 11.74 -19.36 9.39
N GLY A 49 12.07 -19.37 8.10
CA GLY A 49 11.09 -19.34 7.01
C GLY A 49 10.47 -17.95 6.78
N VAL A 50 11.17 -16.90 7.22
CA VAL A 50 10.80 -15.52 6.86
C VAL A 50 11.61 -15.12 5.64
N ALA A 51 10.92 -14.72 4.59
CA ALA A 51 11.52 -14.19 3.37
C ALA A 51 11.13 -12.73 3.16
N GLY A 52 11.92 -11.99 2.42
CA GLY A 52 11.60 -10.60 2.09
C GLY A 52 12.43 -10.04 0.95
N ALA A 53 11.89 -9.01 0.30
CA ALA A 53 12.56 -8.30 -0.78
C ALA A 53 12.02 -6.87 -0.94
N ILE A 54 12.84 -6.02 -1.54
CA ILE A 54 12.41 -4.73 -2.10
C ILE A 54 11.93 -5.00 -3.52
N LEU A 55 10.63 -4.82 -3.76
CA LEU A 55 9.99 -5.15 -5.03
C LEU A 55 10.15 -4.07 -6.10
N GLY A 56 10.43 -2.83 -5.69
CA GLY A 56 10.51 -1.67 -6.58
C GLY A 56 9.23 -0.84 -6.59
N MET A 57 9.40 0.48 -6.67
CA MET A 57 8.31 1.45 -6.66
C MET A 57 7.53 1.42 -7.97
N GLY A 58 6.20 1.50 -7.88
CA GLY A 58 5.27 1.49 -9.00
C GLY A 58 4.84 0.09 -9.45
N LYS A 59 3.69 0.01 -10.11
CA LYS A 59 3.04 -1.26 -10.47
C LYS A 59 3.89 -2.15 -11.37
N VAL A 60 4.62 -1.56 -12.33
CA VAL A 60 5.43 -2.33 -13.28
C VAL A 60 6.61 -3.01 -12.60
N ARG A 61 7.39 -2.26 -11.81
CA ARG A 61 8.59 -2.81 -11.14
C ARG A 61 8.21 -3.83 -10.07
N SER A 62 7.24 -3.50 -9.23
CA SER A 62 6.80 -4.37 -8.14
C SER A 62 6.20 -5.67 -8.63
N SER A 63 5.37 -5.64 -9.68
CA SER A 63 4.82 -6.85 -10.28
C SER A 63 5.87 -7.70 -10.99
N SER A 64 6.82 -7.05 -11.71
CA SER A 64 7.93 -7.78 -12.36
C SER A 64 8.78 -8.53 -11.34
N SER A 65 9.19 -7.84 -10.26
CA SER A 65 9.96 -8.45 -9.17
C SER A 65 9.20 -9.57 -8.49
N MET A 66 7.91 -9.35 -8.15
CA MET A 66 7.09 -10.37 -7.52
C MET A 66 6.90 -11.60 -8.41
N GLN A 67 6.65 -11.39 -9.72
CA GLN A 67 6.56 -12.48 -10.69
C GLN A 67 7.87 -13.29 -10.76
N ALA A 68 9.02 -12.61 -10.82
CA ALA A 68 10.32 -13.25 -10.87
C ALA A 68 10.59 -14.09 -9.60
N ILE A 69 10.29 -13.55 -8.43
CA ILE A 69 10.45 -14.25 -7.14
C ILE A 69 9.57 -15.51 -7.08
N LEU A 70 8.28 -15.38 -7.41
CA LEU A 70 7.34 -16.50 -7.35
C LEU A 70 7.60 -17.58 -8.41
N SER A 71 8.34 -17.25 -9.47
CA SER A 71 8.71 -18.19 -10.54
C SER A 71 10.08 -18.84 -10.34
N ASP A 72 10.82 -18.47 -9.29
CA ASP A 72 12.13 -19.05 -9.03
C ASP A 72 12.00 -20.49 -8.51
N PRO A 73 12.51 -21.49 -9.22
CA PRO A 73 12.30 -22.90 -8.89
C PRO A 73 13.02 -23.36 -7.59
N ARG A 74 13.83 -22.50 -7.00
CA ARG A 74 14.51 -22.78 -5.72
C ARG A 74 13.58 -22.67 -4.52
N TYR A 75 12.40 -22.02 -4.68
CA TYR A 75 11.49 -21.72 -3.57
C TYR A 75 10.07 -22.19 -3.88
N ASP A 76 9.42 -22.74 -2.86
CA ASP A 76 8.00 -23.08 -2.89
C ASP A 76 7.21 -22.10 -2.03
N PHE A 77 6.32 -21.35 -2.65
CA PHE A 77 5.47 -20.34 -2.00
C PHE A 77 4.02 -20.81 -1.79
N SER A 78 3.69 -22.07 -2.11
CA SER A 78 2.31 -22.60 -2.09
C SER A 78 1.61 -22.45 -0.73
N GLU A 79 2.35 -22.50 0.37
CA GLU A 79 1.85 -22.36 1.75
C GLU A 79 2.25 -21.01 2.41
N THR A 80 2.77 -20.05 1.63
CA THR A 80 3.33 -18.81 2.14
C THR A 80 2.24 -17.77 2.43
N TYR A 81 2.33 -17.11 3.57
CA TYR A 81 1.60 -15.86 3.85
C TYR A 81 2.41 -14.67 3.33
N PHE A 82 1.72 -13.76 2.66
CA PHE A 82 2.31 -12.57 2.04
C PHE A 82 1.89 -11.30 2.77
N ILE A 83 2.86 -10.49 3.13
CA ILE A 83 2.68 -9.17 3.72
C ILE A 83 3.16 -8.13 2.71
N ILE A 84 2.24 -7.34 2.18
CA ILE A 84 2.57 -6.17 1.34
C ILE A 84 2.62 -4.98 2.28
N SER A 85 3.83 -4.44 2.51
CA SER A 85 4.04 -3.35 3.47
C SER A 85 4.65 -2.13 2.80
N GLY A 86 4.47 -0.95 3.42
CA GLY A 86 5.08 0.27 2.95
C GLY A 86 4.46 1.53 3.52
N VAL A 87 4.72 2.64 2.86
CA VAL A 87 4.14 3.95 3.18
C VAL A 87 3.08 4.35 2.17
N ALA A 88 2.25 5.34 2.52
CA ALA A 88 1.12 5.79 1.70
C ALA A 88 0.72 7.23 2.04
N GLY A 89 -0.09 7.84 1.16
CA GLY A 89 -0.88 9.01 1.49
C GLY A 89 -2.21 8.63 2.16
N THR A 90 -2.78 9.52 2.96
CA THR A 90 -4.12 9.35 3.56
C THR A 90 -4.96 10.60 3.34
N PRO A 91 -6.27 10.47 3.06
CA PRO A 91 -7.14 11.65 3.02
C PRO A 91 -7.30 12.21 4.45
N PRO A 92 -7.18 13.54 4.62
CA PRO A 92 -7.29 14.16 5.94
C PRO A 92 -8.69 14.01 6.57
N SER A 93 -9.69 13.59 5.79
CA SER A 93 -11.05 13.29 6.25
C SER A 93 -11.18 11.91 6.90
N GLN A 94 -10.25 10.99 6.65
CA GLN A 94 -10.30 9.60 7.11
C GLN A 94 -9.16 9.23 8.07
N GLY A 95 -7.95 9.74 7.82
CA GLY A 95 -6.75 9.33 8.51
C GLY A 95 -5.93 10.48 9.09
N THR A 96 -4.89 10.11 9.78
CA THR A 96 -3.86 11.02 10.29
C THR A 96 -2.46 10.45 10.05
N ILE A 97 -1.48 11.34 10.00
CA ILE A 97 -0.07 10.98 9.79
C ILE A 97 0.43 10.05 10.89
N ALA A 98 1.28 9.11 10.53
CA ALA A 98 1.83 8.02 11.33
C ALA A 98 0.81 6.93 11.74
N SER A 99 -0.46 7.01 11.30
CA SER A 99 -1.39 5.89 11.43
C SER A 99 -1.05 4.75 10.47
N VAL A 100 -1.42 3.55 10.86
CA VAL A 100 -1.28 2.33 10.05
C VAL A 100 -2.65 1.84 9.65
N PHE A 101 -2.83 1.47 8.38
CA PHE A 101 -4.09 0.92 7.92
C PHE A 101 -3.90 -0.43 7.25
N TRP A 102 -4.67 -1.44 7.70
CA TRP A 102 -4.83 -2.71 7.03
C TRP A 102 -5.79 -2.56 5.86
N GLY A 103 -5.41 -3.10 4.70
CA GLY A 103 -6.24 -3.10 3.51
C GLY A 103 -7.36 -4.12 3.60
N THR A 104 -8.60 -3.70 3.37
CA THR A 104 -9.74 -4.60 3.15
C THR A 104 -9.90 -4.92 1.67
N TYR A 105 -9.71 -3.91 0.85
CA TYR A 105 -9.69 -3.98 -0.61
C TYR A 105 -8.47 -3.25 -1.15
N LEU A 106 -7.94 -3.75 -2.26
CA LEU A 106 -6.95 -3.08 -3.08
C LEU A 106 -7.61 -2.72 -4.42
N VAL A 107 -7.60 -1.43 -4.76
CA VAL A 107 -8.29 -0.90 -5.94
C VAL A 107 -7.27 -0.27 -6.88
N ASP A 108 -7.33 -0.65 -8.16
CA ASP A 108 -6.54 0.00 -9.20
C ASP A 108 -7.13 1.36 -9.57
N TYR A 109 -6.33 2.42 -9.39
CA TYR A 109 -6.71 3.79 -9.69
C TYR A 109 -6.66 4.10 -11.19
N ASP A 110 -5.83 3.39 -11.98
CA ASP A 110 -5.47 3.79 -13.33
C ASP A 110 -6.30 3.11 -14.42
N LEU A 111 -6.78 1.88 -14.18
CA LEU A 111 -7.44 1.06 -15.19
C LEU A 111 -8.90 1.49 -15.42
N GLY A 112 -9.11 2.40 -16.34
CA GLY A 112 -10.41 2.91 -16.71
C GLY A 112 -10.33 3.99 -17.78
N HIS A 113 -11.46 4.58 -18.08
CA HIS A 113 -11.53 5.78 -18.91
C HIS A 113 -11.39 7.01 -18.00
N ARG A 114 -10.50 7.93 -18.37
CA ARG A 114 -10.29 9.17 -17.62
C ARG A 114 -10.33 10.36 -18.57
N TRP A 115 -10.99 11.40 -18.14
CA TRP A 115 -11.13 12.66 -18.90
C TRP A 115 -10.51 13.81 -18.10
N SER A 116 -9.92 14.75 -18.83
CA SER A 116 -9.58 16.03 -18.24
C SER A 116 -10.87 16.73 -17.75
N PRO A 117 -10.86 17.33 -16.56
CA PRO A 117 -12.05 18.05 -16.07
C PRO A 117 -12.60 19.10 -17.04
N ASN A 118 -11.73 19.73 -17.86
CA ASN A 118 -12.09 20.76 -18.83
C ASN A 118 -12.71 20.19 -20.13
N GLU A 119 -12.63 18.87 -20.34
CA GLU A 119 -13.13 18.20 -21.54
C GLU A 119 -14.43 17.42 -21.27
N ASN A 120 -14.87 17.40 -20.03
CA ASN A 120 -16.06 16.68 -19.61
C ASN A 120 -17.23 17.62 -19.33
N THR A 121 -18.44 17.06 -19.32
CA THR A 121 -19.64 17.80 -18.89
C THR A 121 -19.47 18.26 -17.44
N PRO A 122 -19.76 19.52 -17.10
CA PRO A 122 -19.67 20.00 -15.73
C PRO A 122 -20.45 19.10 -14.76
N GLY A 123 -19.77 18.62 -13.71
CA GLY A 123 -20.34 17.72 -12.70
C GLY A 123 -20.38 16.24 -13.08
N ALA A 124 -19.96 15.85 -14.29
CA ALA A 124 -19.80 14.45 -14.64
C ALA A 124 -18.51 13.88 -14.01
N PRO A 125 -18.50 12.57 -13.65
CA PRO A 125 -17.29 11.91 -13.17
C PRO A 125 -16.16 12.00 -14.18
N THR A 126 -14.94 12.28 -13.70
CA THR A 126 -13.73 12.30 -14.54
C THR A 126 -13.14 10.91 -14.79
N PHE A 127 -13.66 9.92 -14.08
CA PHE A 127 -13.26 8.53 -14.22
C PHE A 127 -14.47 7.61 -14.44
N MET A 128 -14.31 6.62 -15.31
CA MET A 128 -15.28 5.54 -15.50
C MET A 128 -14.53 4.20 -15.65
N PRO A 129 -14.79 3.22 -14.79
CA PRO A 129 -14.15 1.92 -14.89
C PRO A 129 -14.49 1.24 -16.21
N ARG A 130 -13.53 0.56 -16.78
CA ARG A 130 -13.76 -0.25 -17.96
C ARG A 130 -14.53 -1.51 -17.57
N LYS A 131 -15.70 -1.72 -18.15
CA LYS A 131 -16.54 -2.90 -17.91
C LYS A 131 -15.81 -4.19 -18.27
N GLY A 132 -16.00 -5.24 -17.47
CA GLY A 132 -15.37 -6.55 -17.68
C GLY A 132 -13.95 -6.70 -17.12
N TYR A 133 -13.45 -5.69 -16.41
CA TYR A 133 -12.11 -5.72 -15.78
C TYR A 133 -12.18 -5.65 -14.24
N GLU A 134 -13.31 -5.97 -13.66
CA GLU A 134 -13.55 -5.88 -12.20
C GLU A 134 -12.55 -6.72 -11.42
N SER A 135 -12.27 -7.94 -11.88
CA SER A 135 -11.35 -8.87 -11.21
C SER A 135 -9.88 -8.42 -11.22
N VAL A 136 -9.50 -7.50 -12.10
CA VAL A 136 -8.12 -6.96 -12.17
C VAL A 136 -7.99 -5.67 -11.37
N ARG A 137 -9.09 -4.91 -11.26
CA ARG A 137 -9.12 -3.59 -10.63
C ARG A 137 -9.43 -3.64 -9.14
N LEU A 138 -10.10 -4.68 -8.69
CA LEU A 138 -10.61 -4.82 -7.34
C LEU A 138 -10.20 -6.17 -6.79
N ILE A 139 -9.39 -6.17 -5.76
CA ILE A 139 -8.99 -7.37 -5.04
C ILE A 139 -9.45 -7.23 -3.60
N GLN A 140 -10.38 -8.09 -3.18
CA GLN A 140 -10.73 -8.24 -1.79
C GLN A 140 -9.66 -9.11 -1.11
N LEU A 141 -9.08 -8.60 -0.04
CA LEU A 141 -8.20 -9.39 0.81
C LEU A 141 -9.04 -10.30 1.73
N ASN A 142 -8.43 -11.37 2.24
CA ASN A 142 -9.13 -12.33 3.09
C ASN A 142 -9.67 -11.63 4.36
N PRO A 143 -11.01 -11.52 4.52
CA PRO A 143 -11.59 -10.76 5.63
C PRO A 143 -11.20 -11.31 7.01
N THR A 144 -11.05 -12.62 7.13
CA THR A 144 -10.65 -13.29 8.38
C THR A 144 -9.22 -12.90 8.77
N LEU A 145 -8.29 -12.86 7.81
CA LEU A 145 -6.90 -12.44 8.07
C LEU A 145 -6.83 -10.94 8.40
N VAL A 146 -7.59 -10.10 7.69
CA VAL A 146 -7.64 -8.66 7.94
C VAL A 146 -8.19 -8.39 9.34
N GLU A 147 -9.30 -9.04 9.72
CA GLU A 147 -9.89 -8.90 11.05
C GLU A 147 -8.93 -9.39 12.14
N TRP A 148 -8.26 -10.51 11.93
CA TRP A 148 -7.27 -11.04 12.86
C TRP A 148 -6.08 -10.09 13.01
N SER A 149 -5.56 -9.56 11.90
CA SER A 149 -4.47 -8.57 11.90
C SER A 149 -4.87 -7.30 12.66
N MET A 150 -6.09 -6.81 12.45
CA MET A 150 -6.63 -5.67 13.18
C MET A 150 -6.71 -5.95 14.69
N LYS A 151 -7.27 -7.09 15.10
CA LYS A 151 -7.36 -7.49 16.51
C LYS A 151 -6.01 -7.57 17.21
N LEU A 152 -4.98 -8.05 16.52
CA LEU A 152 -3.63 -8.14 17.05
C LEU A 152 -2.94 -6.78 17.23
N THR A 153 -3.33 -5.78 16.44
CA THR A 153 -2.55 -4.54 16.32
C THR A 153 -3.31 -3.28 16.76
N GLN A 154 -4.64 -3.33 16.93
CA GLN A 154 -5.47 -2.14 17.20
C GLN A 154 -5.04 -1.35 18.44
N ASP A 155 -4.49 -2.02 19.44
CA ASP A 155 -4.05 -1.40 20.71
C ASP A 155 -2.54 -1.04 20.70
N THR A 156 -1.87 -1.15 19.54
CA THR A 156 -0.45 -0.80 19.40
C THR A 156 -0.28 0.71 19.56
N THR A 157 0.57 1.12 20.50
CA THR A 157 0.97 2.52 20.63
C THR A 157 1.91 2.89 19.50
N LEU A 158 1.47 3.78 18.63
CA LEU A 158 2.26 4.30 17.51
C LEU A 158 3.05 5.54 17.92
N LEU A 159 4.25 5.70 17.34
CA LEU A 159 5.08 6.88 17.58
C LEU A 159 4.40 8.14 17.00
N ASP A 160 4.43 9.21 17.77
CA ASP A 160 3.81 10.48 17.41
C ASP A 160 4.80 11.63 17.64
N SER A 161 5.59 11.95 16.61
CA SER A 161 6.61 12.99 16.69
C SER A 161 6.00 14.40 16.74
N ASP A 162 6.74 15.35 17.31
CA ASP A 162 6.29 16.74 17.36
C ASP A 162 6.20 17.38 15.97
N SER A 163 7.01 16.93 15.02
CA SER A 163 6.89 17.33 13.61
C SER A 163 5.57 16.83 12.99
N ALA A 164 5.19 15.59 13.23
CA ALA A 164 3.90 15.05 12.77
C ALA A 164 2.72 15.81 13.40
N LYS A 165 2.76 16.07 14.70
CA LYS A 165 1.75 16.88 15.40
C LYS A 165 1.63 18.29 14.83
N SER A 166 2.77 18.93 14.52
CA SER A 166 2.78 20.26 13.93
C SER A 166 2.20 20.29 12.52
N TYR A 167 2.53 19.29 11.70
CA TYR A 167 2.01 19.16 10.35
C TYR A 167 0.48 18.92 10.35
N ARG A 168 -0.04 18.04 11.20
CA ARG A 168 -1.48 17.77 11.33
C ARG A 168 -2.32 19.01 11.66
N ARG A 169 -1.77 19.94 12.45
CA ARG A 169 -2.47 21.19 12.82
C ARG A 169 -2.77 22.11 11.65
N LEU A 170 -2.13 21.91 10.52
CA LEU A 170 -2.40 22.68 9.29
C LEU A 170 -3.72 22.27 8.63
N TYR A 171 -4.28 21.12 9.03
CA TYR A 171 -5.51 20.56 8.46
C TYR A 171 -6.69 20.77 9.41
N PRO A 172 -7.82 21.34 8.92
CA PRO A 172 -8.99 21.59 9.75
C PRO A 172 -9.79 20.32 10.09
N ASN A 173 -9.51 19.20 9.41
CA ASN A 173 -10.26 17.96 9.55
C ASN A 173 -10.03 17.32 10.91
N ALA A 174 -11.10 16.99 11.64
CA ALA A 174 -11.00 16.33 12.94
C ALA A 174 -10.26 14.99 12.88
N ALA A 175 -10.44 14.22 11.79
CA ALA A 175 -9.72 12.96 11.59
C ALA A 175 -8.21 13.18 11.45
N ALA A 176 -7.77 14.20 10.70
CA ALA A 176 -6.37 14.53 10.53
C ALA A 176 -5.67 14.91 11.85
N GLN A 177 -6.39 15.52 12.79
CA GLN A 177 -5.84 16.00 14.06
C GLN A 177 -5.79 14.94 15.17
N ARG A 178 -6.29 13.73 14.93
CA ARG A 178 -6.22 12.63 15.90
C ARG A 178 -4.75 12.20 16.14
N SER A 179 -4.52 11.55 17.28
CA SER A 179 -3.28 10.78 17.47
C SER A 179 -3.23 9.61 16.48
N PRO A 180 -2.04 9.14 16.11
CA PRO A 180 -1.88 7.96 15.26
C PRO A 180 -2.60 6.74 15.84
N PHE A 181 -3.18 5.94 14.96
CA PHE A 181 -3.94 4.76 15.32
C PHE A 181 -3.79 3.67 14.25
N VAL A 182 -4.15 2.44 14.61
CA VAL A 182 -4.30 1.35 13.64
C VAL A 182 -5.76 1.30 13.20
N GLY A 183 -5.98 1.29 11.89
CA GLY A 183 -7.30 1.24 11.27
C GLY A 183 -7.34 0.24 10.11
N LEU A 184 -8.45 0.21 9.41
CA LEU A 184 -8.65 -0.59 8.21
C LEU A 184 -9.50 0.16 7.19
N GLY A 185 -9.39 -0.22 5.93
CA GLY A 185 -10.17 0.34 4.83
C GLY A 185 -9.58 0.00 3.46
N THR A 186 -10.10 0.64 2.43
CA THR A 186 -9.64 0.40 1.05
C THR A 186 -8.35 1.16 0.77
N HIS A 187 -7.38 0.47 0.15
CA HIS A 187 -6.20 1.08 -0.44
C HIS A 187 -6.42 1.33 -1.93
N ILE A 188 -6.14 2.54 -2.38
CA ILE A 188 -6.20 2.95 -3.79
C ILE A 188 -4.78 2.95 -4.34
N ALA A 189 -4.51 2.14 -5.36
CA ALA A 189 -3.19 1.94 -5.95
C ALA A 189 -3.08 2.56 -7.34
N GLY A 190 -2.15 3.49 -7.54
CA GLY A 190 -1.86 4.11 -8.83
C GLY A 190 -0.41 4.56 -8.96
N ASP A 191 0.12 4.60 -10.17
CA ASP A 191 1.53 4.98 -10.43
C ASP A 191 1.83 6.47 -10.25
N CYS A 192 0.84 7.27 -9.86
CA CYS A 192 1.00 8.69 -9.61
C CYS A 192 1.08 9.00 -8.11
N PHE A 193 2.01 9.85 -7.70
CA PHE A 193 1.91 10.57 -6.44
C PHE A 193 0.79 11.59 -6.56
N PHE A 194 -0.45 11.17 -6.37
CA PHE A 194 -1.51 12.14 -6.48
C PHE A 194 -1.65 12.98 -5.22
N HIS A 195 -1.96 14.24 -5.43
CA HIS A 195 -2.13 15.23 -4.37
C HIS A 195 -3.17 16.25 -4.80
N GLY A 196 -4.12 16.47 -3.93
CA GLY A 196 -5.16 17.47 -4.13
C GLY A 196 -6.59 16.94 -4.12
N PRO A 197 -7.55 17.82 -3.83
CA PRO A 197 -8.95 17.46 -3.59
C PRO A 197 -9.63 16.82 -4.80
N GLY A 198 -9.24 17.17 -6.02
CA GLY A 198 -9.83 16.58 -7.23
C GLY A 198 -9.57 15.09 -7.34
N LEU A 199 -8.32 14.67 -7.13
CA LEU A 199 -7.90 13.26 -7.19
C LEU A 199 -8.40 12.46 -5.98
N SER A 200 -8.41 13.08 -4.79
CA SER A 200 -8.96 12.49 -3.59
C SER A 200 -10.47 12.24 -3.70
N ASN A 201 -11.22 13.18 -4.28
CA ASN A 201 -12.65 13.00 -4.55
C ASN A 201 -12.90 11.91 -5.61
N GLU A 202 -12.02 11.77 -6.61
CA GLU A 202 -12.10 10.68 -7.59
C GLU A 202 -11.87 9.32 -6.90
N ALA A 203 -10.88 9.22 -6.00
CA ALA A 203 -10.63 8.01 -5.21
C ALA A 203 -11.83 7.64 -4.33
N GLN A 204 -12.45 8.62 -3.68
CA GLN A 204 -13.69 8.42 -2.91
C GLN A 204 -14.82 7.93 -3.82
N TYR A 205 -15.02 8.56 -4.96
CA TYR A 205 -16.03 8.15 -5.94
C TYR A 205 -15.81 6.70 -6.41
N MET A 206 -14.56 6.26 -6.60
CA MET A 206 -14.26 4.89 -6.99
C MET A 206 -14.70 3.88 -5.93
N THR A 207 -14.44 4.14 -4.64
CA THR A 207 -14.88 3.23 -3.57
C THR A 207 -16.40 3.16 -3.45
N GLU A 208 -17.09 4.27 -3.63
CA GLU A 208 -18.56 4.33 -3.66
C GLU A 208 -19.13 3.55 -4.86
N LEU A 209 -18.54 3.74 -6.05
CA LEU A 209 -18.93 3.05 -7.27
C LEU A 209 -18.75 1.54 -7.17
N TYR A 210 -17.66 1.09 -6.56
CA TYR A 210 -17.37 -0.33 -6.33
C TYR A 210 -18.08 -0.91 -5.11
N LYS A 211 -18.72 -0.07 -4.29
CA LYS A 211 -19.41 -0.46 -3.04
C LYS A 211 -18.49 -1.21 -2.08
N VAL A 212 -17.29 -0.71 -1.94
CA VAL A 212 -16.28 -1.20 -1.00
C VAL A 212 -16.15 -0.26 0.19
N ASP A 213 -15.33 -0.63 1.17
CA ASP A 213 -15.05 0.23 2.31
C ASP A 213 -14.47 1.58 1.87
N PRO A 214 -14.64 2.65 2.67
CA PRO A 214 -14.05 3.95 2.37
C PRO A 214 -12.56 3.85 2.11
N TYR A 215 -12.05 4.64 1.17
CA TYR A 215 -10.62 4.66 1.00
C TYR A 215 -9.95 5.39 2.16
N VAL A 216 -8.88 4.79 2.65
CA VAL A 216 -8.10 5.31 3.77
C VAL A 216 -6.66 5.60 3.39
N LEU A 217 -6.19 5.00 2.32
CA LEU A 217 -4.82 5.16 1.81
C LEU A 217 -4.77 5.23 0.30
N THR A 218 -3.80 6.03 -0.19
CA THR A 218 -3.35 6.06 -1.58
C THR A 218 -1.90 5.60 -1.64
N GLU A 219 -1.64 4.61 -2.49
CA GLU A 219 -0.35 3.93 -2.60
C GLU A 219 -0.08 3.54 -4.06
N MET A 220 1.02 2.85 -4.36
CA MET A 220 1.43 2.71 -5.76
C MET A 220 1.54 1.26 -6.25
N GLU A 221 1.41 0.22 -5.42
CA GLU A 221 1.77 -1.15 -5.84
C GLU A 221 0.82 -2.26 -5.38
N GLY A 222 0.10 -2.09 -4.29
CA GLY A 222 -0.60 -3.15 -3.58
C GLY A 222 -1.47 -4.02 -4.48
N VAL A 223 -2.29 -3.41 -5.34
CA VAL A 223 -3.15 -4.14 -6.27
C VAL A 223 -2.35 -4.98 -7.27
N ALA A 224 -1.22 -4.46 -7.78
CA ALA A 224 -0.41 -5.13 -8.79
C ALA A 224 0.33 -6.34 -8.20
N VAL A 225 0.92 -6.17 -7.02
CA VAL A 225 1.59 -7.26 -6.27
C VAL A 225 0.58 -8.35 -5.90
N ALA A 226 -0.57 -7.97 -5.33
CA ALA A 226 -1.61 -8.93 -4.98
C ALA A 226 -2.20 -9.65 -6.21
N TYR A 227 -2.28 -8.98 -7.36
CA TYR A 227 -2.70 -9.60 -8.61
C TYR A 227 -1.75 -10.72 -9.04
N ILE A 228 -0.44 -10.50 -8.96
CA ILE A 228 0.56 -11.53 -9.29
C ILE A 228 0.47 -12.70 -8.32
N ILE A 229 0.42 -12.44 -7.02
CA ILE A 229 0.31 -13.49 -6.00
C ILE A 229 -0.97 -14.32 -6.24
N ARG A 230 -2.10 -13.66 -6.46
CA ARG A 230 -3.38 -14.32 -6.72
C ARG A 230 -3.33 -15.30 -7.90
N ASN A 231 -2.64 -14.92 -8.97
CA ASN A 231 -2.60 -15.73 -10.19
C ASN A 231 -1.68 -16.96 -10.07
N ILE A 232 -0.75 -16.96 -9.13
CA ILE A 232 0.25 -18.04 -8.97
C ILE A 232 -0.10 -18.93 -7.78
N VAL A 233 -0.40 -18.33 -6.61
CA VAL A 233 -0.59 -19.06 -5.36
C VAL A 233 -1.95 -18.80 -4.69
N GLY A 234 -2.74 -17.86 -5.20
CA GLY A 234 -4.02 -17.46 -4.60
C GLY A 234 -3.88 -16.27 -3.66
N VAL A 235 -5.01 -15.64 -3.31
CA VAL A 235 -5.05 -14.41 -2.51
C VAL A 235 -5.40 -14.65 -1.03
N ASP A 236 -5.78 -15.86 -0.67
CA ASP A 236 -6.30 -16.17 0.66
C ASP A 236 -5.30 -15.93 1.80
N ARG A 237 -4.00 -15.92 1.48
CA ARG A 237 -2.89 -15.69 2.43
C ARG A 237 -2.21 -14.34 2.24
N VAL A 238 -2.88 -13.39 1.59
CA VAL A 238 -2.34 -12.03 1.37
C VAL A 238 -2.97 -11.06 2.34
N ILE A 239 -2.12 -10.29 3.02
CA ILE A 239 -2.49 -9.09 3.78
C ILE A 239 -1.66 -7.91 3.29
N ALA A 240 -2.22 -6.72 3.38
CA ALA A 240 -1.53 -5.49 3.04
C ALA A 240 -1.74 -4.46 4.15
N PHE A 241 -0.70 -3.73 4.50
CA PHE A 241 -0.81 -2.55 5.33
C PHE A 241 0.16 -1.47 4.88
N ARG A 242 -0.17 -0.22 5.18
CA ARG A 242 0.69 0.93 4.92
C ARG A 242 0.62 1.92 6.07
N THR A 243 1.73 2.65 6.25
CA THR A 243 1.79 3.77 7.18
C THR A 243 1.50 5.07 6.43
N ALA A 244 0.57 5.86 6.93
CA ALA A 244 0.28 7.19 6.41
C ALA A 244 1.44 8.15 6.72
N VAL A 245 2.17 8.59 5.69
CA VAL A 245 3.33 9.50 5.85
C VAL A 245 3.08 10.90 5.30
N ILE A 246 2.06 11.07 4.46
CA ILE A 246 1.60 12.36 3.92
C ILE A 246 0.07 12.40 3.91
N PHE A 247 -0.50 13.60 3.87
CA PHE A 247 -1.88 13.74 3.40
C PHE A 247 -1.89 13.84 1.87
N ASP A 248 -2.84 13.15 1.24
CA ASP A 248 -3.03 13.18 -0.22
C ASP A 248 -3.79 14.42 -0.72
N ASN A 249 -4.21 15.26 0.18
CA ASN A 249 -4.73 16.59 -0.06
C ASN A 249 -3.77 17.63 0.52
N GLY A 250 -3.45 18.67 -0.25
CA GLY A 250 -2.73 19.83 0.26
C GLY A 250 -3.48 20.51 1.42
N ASN A 251 -2.76 21.12 2.33
CA ASN A 251 -3.42 21.96 3.32
C ASN A 251 -3.99 23.21 2.65
N PRO A 252 -5.04 23.84 3.22
CA PRO A 252 -5.68 25.00 2.60
C PRO A 252 -4.78 26.22 2.34
N ASN A 253 -3.56 26.22 2.91
CA ASN A 253 -2.57 27.29 2.77
C ASN A 253 -1.43 26.94 1.79
N GLU A 254 -1.41 25.73 1.23
CA GLU A 254 -0.50 25.31 0.16
C GLU A 254 -1.18 25.58 -1.19
N THR A 255 -1.04 26.80 -1.70
CA THR A 255 -1.47 27.19 -3.05
C THR A 255 -0.26 27.51 -3.91
#